data_6751b10b1f42b762dba4c4a5379ebfaa
#
_entry.id   6751b10b1f42b762dba4c4a5379ebfaa
#
_cell.length_a   1.000
_cell.length_b   1.000
_cell.length_c   1.000
_cell.angle_alpha   90.00
_cell.angle_beta   90.00
_cell.angle_gamma   90.00
#
_symmetry.space_group_name_H-M   'P 1'
#
loop_
_entity.id
_entity.type
_entity.pdbx_description
1 polymer ?
#
loop_
_entity_poly.entity_id
_entity_poly.type
_entity_poly.pdbx_seq_one_letter_code
_entity_poly.pdbx_strand_id
1 'polypeptide(L)'
;MDRQLPYEISYKTIAFWRNIENGFLWSTFICSILLQTFQINCISHSLDSIKWIANLFNVLNYISIIGYGILYIIVEIIMQPMAANERRKGFIDNSLGTKLLEKPVLNYYDNDSIEKGPYKMLVNCYENCFFTYNIIKVMLPK
;
A
#
# COMPACT_ATOMS: atom_id res chain seq x y z
N MET A 1 15.08 -18.68 14.66
CA MET A 1 13.75 -19.22 14.29
C MET A 1 13.14 -18.27 13.30
N ASP A 2 12.77 -18.75 12.11
CA ASP A 2 12.22 -17.86 11.09
C ASP A 2 10.78 -17.47 11.42
N ARG A 3 10.50 -16.17 11.34
CA ARG A 3 9.15 -15.61 11.47
C ARG A 3 8.31 -16.06 10.28
N GLN A 4 7.20 -16.72 10.53
CA GLN A 4 6.26 -17.09 9.48
C GLN A 4 4.97 -16.29 9.60
N LEU A 5 4.83 -15.30 8.71
CA LEU A 5 3.68 -14.42 8.65
C LEU A 5 2.97 -14.65 7.31
N PRO A 6 1.88 -15.42 7.27
CA PRO A 6 1.17 -15.71 6.01
C PRO A 6 0.72 -14.45 5.27
N TYR A 7 0.38 -13.38 5.98
CA TYR A 7 -0.01 -12.10 5.41
C TYR A 7 1.16 -11.21 4.92
N GLU A 8 2.42 -11.60 5.18
CA GLU A 8 3.59 -10.85 4.69
C GLU A 8 3.66 -10.83 3.16
N ILE A 9 3.28 -11.95 2.53
CA ILE A 9 3.22 -12.06 1.07
C ILE A 9 2.18 -11.09 0.51
N SER A 10 1.01 -11.01 1.15
CA SER A 10 -0.07 -10.10 0.76
C SER A 10 0.39 -8.64 0.84
N TYR A 11 1.09 -8.24 1.92
CA TYR A 11 1.64 -6.89 2.04
C TYR A 11 2.78 -6.59 1.06
N LYS A 12 3.64 -7.55 0.75
CA LYS A 12 4.69 -7.39 -0.28
C LYS A 12 4.07 -7.18 -1.67
N THR A 13 3.02 -7.94 -1.98
CA THR A 13 2.29 -7.79 -3.23
C THR A 13 1.61 -6.41 -3.32
N ILE A 14 0.99 -5.95 -2.24
CA ILE A 14 0.40 -4.60 -2.15
C ILE A 14 1.48 -3.53 -2.35
N ALA A 15 2.63 -3.65 -1.71
CA ALA A 15 3.73 -2.70 -1.86
C ALA A 15 4.25 -2.62 -3.31
N PHE A 16 4.34 -3.76 -3.99
CA PHE A 16 4.69 -3.80 -5.41
C PHE A 16 3.69 -3.05 -6.29
N TRP A 17 2.39 -3.34 -6.13
CA TRP A 17 1.34 -2.66 -6.91
C TRP A 17 1.23 -1.17 -6.60
N ARG A 18 1.44 -0.78 -5.34
CA ARG A 18 1.51 0.63 -4.93
C ARG A 18 2.67 1.37 -5.58
N ASN A 19 3.81 0.73 -5.79
CA ASN A 19 4.92 1.35 -6.52
C ASN A 19 4.56 1.60 -7.99
N ILE A 20 3.82 0.69 -8.63
CA ILE A 20 3.31 0.88 -9.99
C ILE A 20 2.27 2.01 -10.02
N GLU A 21 1.35 2.04 -9.09
CA GLU A 21 0.35 3.10 -8.91
C GLU A 21 1.02 4.49 -8.78
N ASN A 22 2.05 4.60 -7.93
CA ASN A 22 2.85 5.81 -7.79
C ASN A 22 3.56 6.19 -9.10
N GLY A 23 4.00 5.21 -9.88
CA GLY A 23 4.56 5.44 -11.22
C GLY A 23 3.57 6.13 -12.16
N PHE A 24 2.32 5.68 -12.18
CA PHE A 24 1.26 6.33 -12.95
C PHE A 24 0.94 7.74 -12.45
N LEU A 25 0.93 7.95 -11.13
CA LEU A 25 0.74 9.27 -10.53
C LEU A 25 1.83 10.25 -10.98
N TRP A 26 3.10 9.86 -10.88
CA TRP A 26 4.23 10.68 -11.32
C TRP A 26 4.21 10.93 -12.82
N SER A 27 3.84 9.91 -13.63
CA SER A 27 3.67 10.06 -15.08
C SER A 27 2.62 11.12 -15.42
N THR A 28 1.46 11.08 -14.75
CA THR A 28 0.41 12.10 -14.92
C THR A 28 0.91 13.50 -14.59
N PHE A 29 1.64 13.65 -13.48
CA PHE A 29 2.19 14.93 -13.06
C PHE A 29 3.19 15.50 -14.08
N ILE A 30 4.14 14.66 -14.53
CA ILE A 30 5.15 15.05 -15.53
C ILE A 30 4.49 15.41 -16.86
N CYS A 31 3.56 14.57 -17.36
CA CYS A 31 2.84 14.84 -18.60
C CYS A 31 2.04 16.14 -18.54
N SER A 32 1.40 16.43 -17.40
CA SER A 32 0.62 17.66 -17.22
C SER A 32 1.52 18.92 -17.27
N ILE A 33 2.69 18.89 -16.63
CA ILE A 33 3.66 20.00 -16.69
C ILE A 33 4.17 20.20 -18.12
N LEU A 34 4.53 19.12 -18.81
CA LEU A 34 4.99 19.19 -20.20
C LEU A 34 3.92 19.76 -21.13
N LEU A 35 2.66 19.34 -20.96
CA LEU A 35 1.55 19.86 -21.76
C LEU A 35 1.34 21.36 -21.55
N GLN A 36 1.41 21.84 -20.31
CA GLN A 36 1.30 23.27 -20.03
C GLN A 36 2.44 24.06 -20.67
N THR A 37 3.68 23.59 -20.60
CA THR A 37 4.83 24.25 -21.23
C THR A 37 4.72 24.26 -22.75
N PHE A 38 4.25 23.17 -23.35
CA PHE A 38 4.01 23.12 -24.81
C PHE A 38 2.88 24.05 -25.24
N GLN A 39 1.80 24.17 -24.49
CA GLN A 39 0.71 25.10 -24.81
C GLN A 39 1.16 26.55 -24.79
N ILE A 40 1.95 26.95 -23.80
CA ILE A 40 2.50 28.30 -23.69
C ILE A 40 3.41 28.60 -24.88
N ASN A 41 4.29 27.66 -25.27
CA ASN A 41 5.22 27.84 -26.40
C ASN A 41 4.52 27.79 -27.76
N CYS A 42 3.45 26.99 -27.92
CA CYS A 42 2.69 26.95 -29.17
C CYS A 42 1.89 28.23 -29.44
N ILE A 43 1.50 28.97 -28.40
CA ILE A 43 0.85 30.29 -28.56
C ILE A 43 1.83 31.31 -29.13
N SER A 44 3.13 31.20 -28.80
CA SER A 44 4.17 32.11 -29.23
C SER A 44 4.79 31.80 -30.60
N HIS A 45 4.72 30.53 -31.05
CA HIS A 45 5.25 30.11 -32.36
C HIS A 45 4.32 29.07 -33.00
N SER A 46 3.79 29.40 -34.19
CA SER A 46 2.90 28.52 -35.00
C SER A 46 3.68 27.38 -35.67
N LEU A 47 4.24 26.47 -34.86
CA LEU A 47 4.96 25.30 -35.31
C LEU A 47 4.02 24.07 -35.29
N ASP A 48 3.42 23.77 -36.43
CA ASP A 48 2.58 22.58 -36.62
C ASP A 48 3.30 21.28 -36.28
N SER A 49 4.61 21.25 -36.41
CA SER A 49 5.47 20.12 -36.07
C SER A 49 5.44 19.72 -34.56
N ILE A 50 4.97 20.58 -33.67
CA ILE A 50 4.93 20.30 -32.24
C ILE A 50 3.54 19.77 -31.79
N LYS A 51 2.50 19.99 -32.58
CA LYS A 51 1.12 19.59 -32.25
C LYS A 51 0.97 18.08 -32.06
N TRP A 52 1.66 17.27 -32.87
CA TRP A 52 1.58 15.81 -32.74
C TRP A 52 2.21 15.33 -31.42
N ILE A 53 3.30 15.97 -30.98
CA ILE A 53 3.95 15.67 -29.69
C ILE A 53 3.02 15.99 -28.52
N ALA A 54 2.37 17.16 -28.55
CA ALA A 54 1.39 17.54 -27.54
C ALA A 54 0.21 16.55 -27.50
N ASN A 55 -0.28 16.08 -28.65
CA ASN A 55 -1.31 15.06 -28.69
C ASN A 55 -0.86 13.73 -28.11
N LEU A 56 0.38 13.31 -28.36
CA LEU A 56 0.96 12.11 -27.77
C LEU A 56 0.99 12.21 -26.22
N PHE A 57 1.47 13.34 -25.67
CA PHE A 57 1.46 13.55 -24.23
C PHE A 57 0.07 13.62 -23.63
N ASN A 58 -0.93 14.17 -24.36
CA ASN A 58 -2.32 14.12 -23.94
C ASN A 58 -2.83 12.67 -23.80
N VAL A 59 -2.59 11.85 -24.82
CA VAL A 59 -3.00 10.43 -24.78
C VAL A 59 -2.31 9.69 -23.63
N LEU A 60 -1.01 9.89 -23.44
CA LEU A 60 -0.26 9.29 -22.34
C LEU A 60 -0.80 9.75 -20.97
N ASN A 61 -1.17 11.02 -20.84
CA ASN A 61 -1.76 11.55 -19.61
C ASN A 61 -3.12 10.90 -19.30
N TYR A 62 -4.00 10.74 -20.29
CA TYR A 62 -5.28 10.03 -20.11
C TYR A 62 -5.08 8.57 -19.71
N ILE A 63 -4.16 7.85 -20.37
CA ILE A 63 -3.81 6.46 -20.00
C ILE A 63 -3.31 6.40 -18.58
N SER A 64 -2.45 7.33 -18.16
CA SER A 64 -1.90 7.38 -16.81
C SER A 64 -2.98 7.65 -15.75
N ILE A 65 -3.92 8.55 -16.00
CA ILE A 65 -5.05 8.86 -15.09
C ILE A 65 -5.94 7.62 -14.92
N ILE A 66 -6.31 6.98 -16.03
CA ILE A 66 -7.16 5.77 -16.00
C ILE A 66 -6.42 4.63 -15.29
N GLY A 67 -5.14 4.41 -15.62
CA GLY A 67 -4.30 3.39 -15.00
C GLY A 67 -4.16 3.61 -13.50
N TYR A 68 -3.92 4.84 -13.06
CA TYR A 68 -3.89 5.21 -11.64
C TYR A 68 -5.22 4.89 -10.95
N GLY A 69 -6.35 5.31 -11.52
CA GLY A 69 -7.67 5.09 -10.93
C GLY A 69 -8.01 3.60 -10.78
N ILE A 70 -7.71 2.78 -11.79
CA ILE A 70 -7.92 1.33 -11.72
C ILE A 70 -7.04 0.70 -10.63
N LEU A 71 -5.74 1.03 -10.59
CA LEU A 71 -4.82 0.49 -9.60
C LEU A 71 -5.18 0.93 -8.19
N TYR A 72 -5.59 2.19 -7.99
CA TYR A 72 -6.08 2.68 -6.71
C TYR A 72 -7.25 1.85 -6.17
N ILE A 73 -8.24 1.55 -7.02
CA ILE A 73 -9.37 0.70 -6.64
C ILE A 73 -8.90 -0.70 -6.24
N ILE A 74 -8.02 -1.31 -7.03
CA ILE A 74 -7.51 -2.66 -6.76
C ILE A 74 -6.70 -2.68 -5.46
N VAL A 75 -5.78 -1.76 -5.28
CA VAL A 75 -4.85 -1.75 -4.14
C VAL A 75 -5.56 -1.33 -2.86
N GLU A 76 -6.21 -0.17 -2.85
CA GLU A 76 -6.74 0.43 -1.62
C GLU A 76 -8.12 -0.13 -1.23
N ILE A 77 -8.97 -0.46 -2.20
CA ILE A 77 -10.34 -0.91 -1.91
C ILE A 77 -10.43 -2.44 -1.81
N ILE A 78 -9.63 -3.18 -2.58
CA ILE A 78 -9.72 -4.64 -2.58
C ILE A 78 -8.58 -5.29 -1.78
N MET A 79 -7.33 -5.05 -2.15
CA MET A 79 -6.19 -5.80 -1.59
C MET A 79 -5.88 -5.39 -0.15
N GLN A 80 -5.94 -4.11 0.18
CA GLN A 80 -5.62 -3.60 1.51
C GLN A 80 -6.56 -4.16 2.60
N PRO A 81 -7.90 -4.13 2.44
CA PRO A 81 -8.83 -4.73 3.39
C PRO A 81 -8.68 -6.25 3.50
N MET A 82 -8.36 -6.95 2.40
CA MET A 82 -8.09 -8.39 2.43
C MET A 82 -6.89 -8.72 3.30
N ALA A 83 -5.75 -8.05 3.09
CA ALA A 83 -4.54 -8.25 3.91
C ALA A 83 -4.77 -7.87 5.38
N ALA A 84 -5.51 -6.79 5.65
CA ALA A 84 -5.89 -6.41 7.00
C ALA A 84 -6.76 -7.46 7.69
N ASN A 85 -7.67 -8.10 6.94
CA ASN A 85 -8.51 -9.18 7.47
C ASN A 85 -7.69 -10.43 7.77
N GLU A 86 -6.76 -10.83 6.91
CA GLU A 86 -5.83 -11.93 7.18
C GLU A 86 -5.01 -11.67 8.45
N ARG A 87 -4.51 -10.46 8.63
CA ARG A 87 -3.79 -10.07 9.85
C ARG A 87 -4.66 -10.16 11.10
N ARG A 88 -5.94 -9.73 11.03
CA ARG A 88 -6.89 -9.85 12.15
C ARG A 88 -7.19 -11.32 12.48
N LYS A 89 -7.39 -12.16 11.48
CA LYS A 89 -7.57 -13.61 11.67
C LYS A 89 -6.36 -14.23 12.35
N GLY A 90 -5.14 -13.88 11.89
CA GLY A 90 -3.89 -14.36 12.50
C GLY A 90 -3.73 -13.94 13.96
N PHE A 91 -4.15 -12.73 14.30
CA PHE A 91 -4.18 -12.25 15.69
C PHE A 91 -5.14 -13.08 16.56
N ILE A 92 -6.34 -13.34 16.06
CA ILE A 92 -7.36 -14.13 16.78
C ILE A 92 -6.90 -15.58 16.94
N ASP A 93 -6.35 -16.19 15.90
CA ASP A 93 -5.84 -17.56 15.92
C ASP A 93 -4.69 -17.74 16.94
N ASN A 94 -3.75 -16.80 16.97
CA ASN A 94 -2.66 -16.82 17.95
C ASN A 94 -3.18 -16.64 19.38
N SER A 95 -4.14 -15.76 19.59
CA SER A 95 -4.63 -15.39 20.91
C SER A 95 -5.60 -16.43 21.49
N LEU A 96 -6.57 -16.88 20.71
CA LEU A 96 -7.67 -17.75 21.16
C LEU A 96 -7.50 -19.21 20.74
N GLY A 97 -6.55 -19.51 19.85
CA GLY A 97 -6.34 -20.88 19.35
C GLY A 97 -7.37 -21.33 18.32
N THR A 98 -8.06 -20.41 17.70
CA THR A 98 -8.95 -20.68 16.55
C THR A 98 -8.12 -21.11 15.32
N LYS A 99 -8.77 -21.56 14.27
CA LYS A 99 -8.14 -21.93 13.01
C LYS A 99 -8.85 -21.20 11.86
N LEU A 100 -8.76 -19.87 11.87
CA LEU A 100 -9.35 -19.01 10.84
C LEU A 100 -8.44 -18.83 9.64
N LEU A 101 -7.13 -19.03 9.83
CA LEU A 101 -6.13 -19.03 8.77
C LEU A 101 -5.73 -20.46 8.41
N GLU A 102 -5.46 -20.71 7.13
CA GLU A 102 -4.94 -21.99 6.65
C GLU A 102 -3.52 -22.26 7.18
N LYS A 103 -2.72 -21.20 7.31
CA LYS A 103 -1.35 -21.28 7.84
C LYS A 103 -1.25 -20.54 9.17
N PRO A 104 -0.74 -21.18 10.22
CA PRO A 104 -0.60 -20.54 11.52
C PRO A 104 0.42 -19.41 11.48
N VAL A 105 0.20 -18.40 12.30
CA VAL A 105 1.18 -17.34 12.59
C VAL A 105 2.14 -17.88 13.63
N LEU A 106 3.42 -17.98 13.29
CA LEU A 106 4.46 -18.50 14.18
C LEU A 106 5.50 -17.41 14.48
N ASN A 107 5.94 -17.35 15.73
CA ASN A 107 7.03 -16.49 16.21
C ASN A 107 6.81 -14.98 15.96
N TYR A 108 5.56 -14.53 15.96
CA TYR A 108 5.24 -13.11 15.82
C TYR A 108 5.09 -12.42 17.17
N TYR A 109 4.47 -13.11 18.13
CA TYR A 109 4.34 -12.65 19.52
C TYR A 109 5.32 -13.45 20.38
N ASP A 110 6.01 -12.76 21.31
CA ASP A 110 6.99 -13.39 22.20
C ASP A 110 6.33 -14.12 23.38
N ASN A 111 4.98 -14.23 23.37
CA ASN A 111 4.15 -14.71 24.48
C ASN A 111 3.71 -16.16 24.31
N ASP A 112 4.52 -17.02 23.69
CA ASP A 112 4.12 -18.41 23.41
C ASP A 112 3.99 -19.27 24.69
N SER A 113 4.55 -18.81 25.82
CA SER A 113 4.38 -19.46 27.13
C SER A 113 2.99 -19.22 27.77
N ILE A 114 2.22 -18.24 27.27
CA ILE A 114 0.90 -17.92 27.79
C ILE A 114 -0.14 -18.83 27.14
N GLU A 115 -0.98 -19.45 27.97
CA GLU A 115 -2.08 -20.30 27.51
C GLU A 115 -3.08 -19.48 26.64
N LYS A 116 -3.57 -20.09 25.57
CA LYS A 116 -4.51 -19.48 24.64
C LYS A 116 -5.81 -19.14 25.36
N GLY A 117 -6.26 -17.91 25.20
CA GLY A 117 -7.47 -17.41 25.86
C GLY A 117 -7.55 -15.89 25.89
N PRO A 118 -8.57 -15.36 26.56
CA PRO A 118 -8.78 -13.90 26.66
C PRO A 118 -7.60 -13.14 27.28
N TYR A 119 -6.89 -13.77 28.22
CA TYR A 119 -5.70 -13.19 28.85
C TYR A 119 -4.56 -13.00 27.82
N LYS A 120 -4.25 -14.04 27.03
CA LYS A 120 -3.26 -13.93 25.95
C LYS A 120 -3.66 -12.86 24.93
N MET A 121 -4.95 -12.74 24.63
CA MET A 121 -5.45 -11.71 23.73
C MET A 121 -5.17 -10.29 24.25
N LEU A 122 -5.40 -10.06 25.55
CA LEU A 122 -5.09 -8.77 26.19
C LEU A 122 -3.59 -8.46 26.16
N VAL A 123 -2.74 -9.44 26.45
CA VAL A 123 -1.28 -9.28 26.40
C VAL A 123 -0.81 -8.94 24.98
N ASN A 124 -1.31 -9.64 23.99
CA ASN A 124 -0.98 -9.36 22.56
C ASN A 124 -1.49 -7.98 22.13
N CYS A 125 -2.66 -7.54 22.59
CA CYS A 125 -3.15 -6.18 22.35
C CYS A 125 -2.24 -5.13 22.97
N TYR A 126 -1.86 -5.32 24.24
CA TYR A 126 -0.95 -4.42 24.93
C TYR A 126 0.39 -4.30 24.20
N GLU A 127 0.97 -5.42 23.80
CA GLU A 127 2.22 -5.48 23.04
C GLU A 127 2.13 -4.69 21.73
N ASN A 128 1.05 -4.89 20.95
CA ASN A 128 0.82 -4.14 19.73
C ASN A 128 0.69 -2.62 19.98
N CYS A 129 -0.02 -2.22 21.03
CA CYS A 129 -0.14 -0.81 21.41
C CYS A 129 1.20 -0.22 21.84
N PHE A 130 1.99 -0.96 22.61
CA PHE A 130 3.31 -0.54 23.07
C PHE A 130 4.28 -0.34 21.91
N PHE A 131 4.33 -1.27 20.95
CA PHE A 131 5.17 -1.12 19.77
C PHE A 131 4.72 0.06 18.91
N THR A 132 3.40 0.20 18.68
CA THR A 132 2.87 1.33 17.92
C THR A 132 3.21 2.67 18.57
N TYR A 133 3.06 2.77 19.89
CA TYR A 133 3.42 3.98 20.64
C TYR A 133 4.92 4.33 20.47
N ASN A 134 5.81 3.35 20.59
CA ASN A 134 7.24 3.59 20.44
C ASN A 134 7.61 4.02 19.02
N ILE A 135 7.01 3.42 17.99
CA ILE A 135 7.21 3.82 16.60
C ILE A 135 6.76 5.27 16.38
N ILE A 136 5.56 5.62 16.82
CA ILE A 136 5.03 6.98 16.68
C ILE A 136 5.93 7.98 17.41
N LYS A 137 6.39 7.65 18.61
CA LYS A 137 7.30 8.51 19.40
C LYS A 137 8.62 8.81 18.68
N VAL A 138 9.13 7.85 17.91
CA VAL A 138 10.36 8.04 17.11
C VAL A 138 10.08 8.82 15.83
N MET A 139 8.89 8.67 15.23
CA MET A 139 8.51 9.34 13.98
C MET A 139 8.08 10.79 14.16
N LEU A 140 7.61 11.17 15.35
CA LEU A 140 7.25 12.57 15.63
C LEU A 140 8.53 13.39 15.80
N PRO A 141 8.72 14.44 14.97
CA PRO A 141 9.83 15.35 15.17
C PRO A 141 9.73 16.01 16.55
N LYS A 142 10.88 16.08 17.24
CA LYS A 142 11.00 16.83 18.51
C LYS A 142 10.97 18.32 18.22
#